data_acb997e8d208e75fdd444c8e6908bc76
#
_entry.id   acb997e8d208e75fdd444c8e6908bc76
#
_cell.length_a   1.000
_cell.length_b   1.000
_cell.length_c   1.000
_cell.angle_alpha   90.00
_cell.angle_beta   90.00
_cell.angle_gamma   90.00
#
_symmetry.space_group_name_H-M   'P 1'
#
loop_
_entity.id
_entity.type
_entity.pdbx_description
1 polymer ?
#
loop_
_entity_poly.entity_id
_entity_poly.type
_entity_poly.pdbx_seq_one_letter_code
_entity_poly.pdbx_strand_id
1 'polypeptide(L)'
;LYVLTAFLGGLLICSGGNVPNLSFQNLFETGSMLAPLKIAVVASFLGMTKQFTGNVSQVSQQINAVVMAAAGASRVFELIDQKPEEDNGRVTLVNAVEAPDGSLTKSETRTGTWAWSCPQEDGSEKLVKLCGDVRFSDVDFAYDPEKPVLHDITLYAKPGQKLAFVGATGAGKTTITNLINRFYDIADGKIRYDGININHIKKADLRHSLGIVLQDVNLFTGTVMD
;
A
#
# COMPACT_ATOMS: atom_id res chain seq x y z
N LEU A 1 -5.84 43.55 11.30
CA LEU A 1 -4.82 44.13 12.18
C LEU A 1 -4.24 45.40 11.56
N TYR A 2 -3.67 45.35 10.35
CA TYR A 2 -3.03 46.46 9.65
C TYR A 2 -3.93 47.72 9.53
N VAL A 3 -5.19 47.58 9.10
CA VAL A 3 -6.14 48.68 8.98
C VAL A 3 -6.46 49.29 10.36
N LEU A 4 -6.63 48.45 11.35
CA LEU A 4 -6.93 48.90 12.74
C LEU A 4 -5.74 49.70 13.33
N THR A 5 -4.51 49.25 13.14
CA THR A 5 -3.31 49.97 13.59
C THR A 5 -3.09 51.28 12.84
N ALA A 6 -3.37 51.31 11.52
CA ALA A 6 -3.32 52.56 10.75
C ALA A 6 -4.34 53.59 11.24
N PHE A 7 -5.57 53.13 11.47
CA PHE A 7 -6.68 53.99 11.94
C PHE A 7 -6.42 54.55 13.35
N LEU A 8 -6.04 53.67 14.30
CA LEU A 8 -5.71 54.09 15.67
C LEU A 8 -4.47 55.00 15.73
N GLY A 9 -3.43 54.69 14.96
CA GLY A 9 -2.24 55.54 14.88
C GLY A 9 -2.53 56.92 14.30
N GLY A 10 -3.34 56.98 13.24
CA GLY A 10 -3.80 58.24 12.65
C GLY A 10 -4.67 59.08 13.62
N LEU A 11 -5.57 58.42 14.35
CA LEU A 11 -6.43 59.07 15.34
C LEU A 11 -5.62 59.64 16.52
N LEU A 12 -4.61 58.90 17.01
CA LEU A 12 -3.72 59.36 18.05
C LEU A 12 -2.88 60.57 17.60
N ILE A 13 -2.41 60.60 16.36
CA ILE A 13 -1.67 61.75 15.82
C ILE A 13 -2.59 62.98 15.75
N CYS A 14 -3.79 62.83 15.20
CA CYS A 14 -4.75 63.91 15.06
C CYS A 14 -5.23 64.49 16.41
N SER A 15 -5.31 63.63 17.44
CA SER A 15 -5.71 64.05 18.80
C SER A 15 -4.57 64.68 19.59
N GLY A 16 -3.35 64.78 19.05
CA GLY A 16 -2.17 65.29 19.77
C GLY A 16 -1.73 64.41 20.94
N GLY A 17 -2.08 63.14 20.91
CA GLY A 17 -1.78 62.19 22.01
C GLY A 17 -0.31 61.94 22.18
N ASN A 18 0.16 61.99 23.41
CA ASN A 18 1.50 61.60 23.79
C ASN A 18 1.54 60.10 24.06
N VAL A 19 2.51 59.39 23.51
CA VAL A 19 2.73 57.97 23.72
C VAL A 19 4.04 57.70 24.45
N PRO A 20 4.14 56.59 25.20
CA PRO A 20 5.42 56.22 25.82
C PRO A 20 6.49 56.00 24.75
N ASN A 21 7.58 56.76 24.85
CA ASN A 21 8.71 56.62 23.97
C ASN A 21 9.96 56.31 24.80
N LEU A 22 10.29 55.03 24.87
CA LEU A 22 11.41 54.46 25.60
C LEU A 22 12.74 54.52 24.82
N SER A 23 12.91 55.48 23.89
CA SER A 23 14.21 55.67 23.24
C SER A 23 15.25 56.15 24.28
N PHE A 24 16.48 55.64 24.12
CA PHE A 24 17.61 55.97 24.97
C PHE A 24 17.82 57.49 25.05
N GLN A 25 17.62 58.22 23.98
CA GLN A 25 17.73 59.68 23.93
C GLN A 25 16.70 60.37 24.81
N ASN A 26 15.45 59.95 24.78
CA ASN A 26 14.41 60.57 25.60
C ASN A 26 14.53 60.26 27.11
N LEU A 27 15.07 59.08 27.43
CA LEU A 27 15.25 58.66 28.81
C LEU A 27 16.39 59.46 29.53
N PHE A 28 17.46 59.81 28.79
CA PHE A 28 18.63 60.45 29.36
C PHE A 28 18.72 61.97 29.14
N GLU A 29 18.18 62.49 28.00
CA GLU A 29 18.27 63.91 27.68
C GLU A 29 17.06 64.74 28.14
N THR A 30 15.85 64.22 28.10
CA THR A 30 14.63 65.01 28.41
C THR A 30 13.93 64.62 29.70
N GLY A 31 14.27 63.50 30.32
CA GLY A 31 13.60 62.99 31.52
C GLY A 31 12.09 62.72 31.38
N SER A 32 11.56 62.84 30.18
CA SER A 32 10.13 62.61 29.84
C SER A 32 9.95 61.31 29.08
N MET A 33 9.19 60.40 29.64
CA MET A 33 8.80 59.17 29.00
C MET A 33 7.72 59.35 27.95
N LEU A 34 7.15 60.52 27.80
CA LEU A 34 6.03 60.84 26.92
C LEU A 34 6.50 61.79 25.80
N ALA A 35 6.27 61.39 24.56
CA ALA A 35 6.56 62.20 23.40
C ALA A 35 5.39 62.17 22.40
N PRO A 36 5.21 63.26 21.60
CA PRO A 36 4.17 63.26 20.58
C PRO A 36 4.43 62.17 19.53
N LEU A 37 3.40 61.45 19.17
CA LEU A 37 3.48 60.36 18.19
C LEU A 37 3.77 60.92 16.80
N LYS A 38 4.96 60.60 16.27
CA LYS A 38 5.38 61.04 14.92
C LYS A 38 4.82 60.09 13.83
N ILE A 39 4.44 60.65 12.71
CA ILE A 39 3.98 59.90 11.51
C ILE A 39 4.99 58.81 11.08
N ALA A 40 6.32 59.12 11.18
CA ALA A 40 7.36 58.14 10.86
C ALA A 40 7.31 56.88 11.72
N VAL A 41 6.97 57.02 13.02
CA VAL A 41 6.83 55.85 13.93
C VAL A 41 5.65 54.98 13.53
N VAL A 42 4.50 55.60 13.20
CA VAL A 42 3.32 54.86 12.73
C VAL A 42 3.61 54.14 11.44
N ALA A 43 4.28 54.80 10.47
CA ALA A 43 4.66 54.20 9.22
C ALA A 43 5.58 52.99 9.37
N SER A 44 6.62 53.12 10.24
CA SER A 44 7.53 52.03 10.58
C SER A 44 6.80 50.85 11.25
N PHE A 45 5.93 51.17 12.22
CA PHE A 45 5.12 50.14 12.91
C PHE A 45 4.16 49.41 11.99
N LEU A 46 3.54 50.12 11.04
CA LEU A 46 2.71 49.49 10.01
C LEU A 46 3.52 48.53 9.12
N GLY A 47 4.75 48.94 8.75
CA GLY A 47 5.65 48.08 8.00
C GLY A 47 6.00 46.78 8.76
N MET A 48 6.35 46.93 10.03
CA MET A 48 6.66 45.79 10.92
C MET A 48 5.43 44.87 11.12
N THR A 49 4.25 45.45 11.32
CA THR A 49 3.00 44.71 11.48
C THR A 49 2.65 43.89 10.23
N LYS A 50 2.85 44.49 9.03
CA LYS A 50 2.65 43.78 7.75
C LYS A 50 3.61 42.62 7.61
N GLN A 51 4.90 42.84 7.92
CA GLN A 51 5.91 41.78 7.83
C GLN A 51 5.65 40.67 8.85
N PHE A 52 5.30 41.01 10.08
CA PHE A 52 4.94 40.04 11.11
C PHE A 52 3.73 39.17 10.69
N THR A 53 2.66 39.80 10.20
CA THR A 53 1.49 39.09 9.74
C THR A 53 1.82 38.14 8.57
N GLY A 54 2.69 38.60 7.64
CA GLY A 54 3.19 37.77 6.54
C GLY A 54 3.96 36.54 7.03
N ASN A 55 4.87 36.72 7.99
CA ASN A 55 5.66 35.65 8.57
C ASN A 55 4.77 34.62 9.32
N VAL A 56 3.78 35.08 10.08
CA VAL A 56 2.83 34.22 10.78
C VAL A 56 2.01 33.39 9.76
N SER A 57 1.57 34.02 8.67
CA SER A 57 0.87 33.31 7.60
C SER A 57 1.75 32.26 6.93
N GLN A 58 3.01 32.56 6.69
CA GLN A 58 3.98 31.63 6.11
C GLN A 58 4.24 30.43 7.03
N VAL A 59 4.42 30.65 8.33
CA VAL A 59 4.57 29.58 9.32
C VAL A 59 3.34 28.68 9.36
N SER A 60 2.14 29.28 9.32
CA SER A 60 0.89 28.50 9.28
C SER A 60 0.80 27.61 8.04
N GLN A 61 1.23 28.10 6.88
CA GLN A 61 1.28 27.29 5.65
C GLN A 61 2.30 26.16 5.75
N GLN A 62 3.47 26.40 6.35
CA GLN A 62 4.48 25.38 6.57
C GLN A 62 3.98 24.27 7.50
N ILE A 63 3.28 24.64 8.59
CA ILE A 63 2.68 23.66 9.50
C ILE A 63 1.70 22.76 8.74
N ASN A 64 0.83 23.31 7.92
CA ASN A 64 -0.10 22.52 7.11
C ASN A 64 0.63 21.58 6.14
N ALA A 65 1.70 22.04 5.51
CA ALA A 65 2.52 21.21 4.63
C ALA A 65 3.17 20.03 5.39
N VAL A 66 3.68 20.28 6.59
CA VAL A 66 4.26 19.22 7.46
C VAL A 66 3.20 18.20 7.87
N VAL A 67 2.00 18.64 8.25
CA VAL A 67 0.89 17.73 8.60
C VAL A 67 0.50 16.84 7.42
N MET A 68 0.38 17.41 6.23
CA MET A 68 0.08 16.63 5.02
C MET A 68 1.20 15.65 4.67
N ALA A 69 2.46 16.08 4.79
CA ALA A 69 3.62 15.21 4.56
C ALA A 69 3.67 14.07 5.58
N ALA A 70 3.41 14.34 6.85
CA ALA A 70 3.35 13.32 7.90
C ALA A 70 2.24 12.29 7.66
N ALA A 71 1.05 12.74 7.24
CA ALA A 71 -0.06 11.84 6.88
C ALA A 71 0.28 10.96 5.67
N GLY A 72 0.96 11.52 4.66
CA GLY A 72 1.46 10.76 3.52
C GLY A 72 2.52 9.74 3.91
N ALA A 73 3.48 10.15 4.73
CA ALA A 73 4.54 9.27 5.23
C ALA A 73 3.96 8.11 6.06
N SER A 74 2.98 8.39 6.93
CA SER A 74 2.32 7.35 7.74
C SER A 74 1.73 6.23 6.85
N ARG A 75 1.07 6.57 5.74
CA ARG A 75 0.52 5.57 4.82
C ARG A 75 1.61 4.74 4.13
N VAL A 76 2.73 5.37 3.79
CA VAL A 76 3.87 4.66 3.18
C VAL A 76 4.50 3.70 4.18
N PHE A 77 4.73 4.16 5.42
CA PHE A 77 5.30 3.30 6.46
C PHE A 77 4.34 2.17 6.85
N GLU A 78 3.05 2.42 6.93
CA GLU A 78 2.05 1.37 7.17
C GLU A 78 2.15 0.24 6.12
N LEU A 79 2.41 0.59 4.85
CA LEU A 79 2.62 -0.41 3.80
C LEU A 79 3.98 -1.13 3.94
N ILE A 80 5.05 -0.39 4.28
CA ILE A 80 6.39 -0.96 4.44
C ILE A 80 6.45 -1.91 5.65
N ASP A 81 5.75 -1.55 6.73
CA ASP A 81 5.75 -2.31 7.98
C ASP A 81 4.78 -3.51 7.96
N GLN A 82 4.05 -3.71 6.85
CA GLN A 82 3.20 -4.89 6.71
C GLN A 82 4.04 -6.17 6.75
N LYS A 83 3.55 -7.14 7.51
CA LYS A 83 4.20 -8.45 7.60
C LYS A 83 4.20 -9.13 6.22
N PRO A 84 5.32 -9.72 5.81
CA PRO A 84 5.36 -10.49 4.57
C PRO A 84 4.40 -11.67 4.63
N GLU A 85 3.94 -12.11 3.47
CA GLU A 85 3.06 -13.27 3.35
C GLU A 85 3.75 -14.53 3.90
N GLU A 86 3.09 -15.24 4.81
CA GLU A 86 3.59 -16.51 5.33
C GLU A 86 3.52 -17.59 4.26
N ASP A 87 4.62 -18.30 4.05
CA ASP A 87 4.70 -19.41 3.11
C ASP A 87 5.42 -20.60 3.74
N ASN A 88 4.64 -21.60 4.14
CA ASN A 88 5.10 -22.85 4.73
C ASN A 88 5.24 -23.98 3.68
N GLY A 89 5.14 -23.65 2.38
CA GLY A 89 5.28 -24.60 1.29
C GLY A 89 6.69 -25.20 1.22
N ARG A 90 6.78 -26.50 0.93
CA ARG A 90 8.04 -27.24 0.75
C ARG A 90 8.24 -27.74 -0.67
N VAL A 91 7.14 -27.88 -1.43
CA VAL A 91 7.16 -28.33 -2.82
C VAL A 91 7.52 -27.15 -3.72
N THR A 92 8.47 -27.37 -4.63
CA THR A 92 9.00 -26.35 -5.55
C THR A 92 8.78 -26.77 -7.00
N LEU A 93 8.68 -25.78 -7.89
CA LEU A 93 8.56 -25.99 -9.32
C LEU A 93 9.96 -26.04 -9.95
N VAL A 94 10.23 -27.09 -10.71
CA VAL A 94 11.54 -27.32 -11.33
C VAL A 94 11.40 -27.67 -12.81
N ASN A 95 12.43 -27.36 -13.60
CA ASN A 95 12.52 -27.91 -14.95
C ASN A 95 12.82 -29.41 -14.88
N ALA A 96 12.20 -30.17 -15.74
CA ALA A 96 12.38 -31.62 -15.80
C ALA A 96 12.56 -32.11 -17.23
N VAL A 97 13.24 -33.23 -17.38
CA VAL A 97 13.30 -34.01 -18.61
C VAL A 97 12.48 -35.26 -18.40
N GLU A 98 11.59 -35.56 -19.33
CA GLU A 98 10.78 -36.76 -19.34
C GLU A 98 11.46 -37.83 -20.23
N ALA A 99 11.82 -38.93 -19.64
CA ALA A 99 12.37 -40.07 -20.40
C ALA A 99 11.27 -40.85 -21.12
N PRO A 100 11.61 -41.68 -22.11
CA PRO A 100 10.62 -42.47 -22.88
C PRO A 100 9.79 -43.43 -22.03
N ASP A 101 10.29 -43.82 -20.86
CA ASP A 101 9.60 -44.65 -19.88
C ASP A 101 8.65 -43.87 -18.95
N GLY A 102 8.54 -42.55 -19.16
CA GLY A 102 7.72 -41.66 -18.35
C GLY A 102 8.37 -41.20 -17.03
N SER A 103 9.60 -41.62 -16.77
CA SER A 103 10.34 -41.13 -15.59
C SER A 103 10.77 -39.66 -15.77
N LEU A 104 10.77 -38.90 -14.68
CA LEU A 104 11.16 -37.49 -14.68
C LEU A 104 12.51 -37.33 -13.97
N THR A 105 13.40 -36.56 -14.59
CA THR A 105 14.66 -36.15 -14.00
C THR A 105 14.76 -34.62 -13.96
N LYS A 106 15.25 -34.07 -12.85
CA LYS A 106 15.44 -32.64 -12.67
C LYS A 106 16.47 -32.11 -13.65
N SER A 107 16.21 -30.96 -14.24
CA SER A 107 17.13 -30.27 -15.17
C SER A 107 17.45 -28.89 -14.67
N GLU A 108 18.71 -28.48 -14.80
CA GLU A 108 19.14 -27.10 -14.53
C GLU A 108 18.86 -26.14 -15.69
N THR A 109 18.65 -26.70 -16.88
CA THR A 109 18.35 -25.92 -18.09
C THR A 109 16.86 -25.91 -18.37
N ARG A 110 16.38 -24.89 -19.07
CA ARG A 110 14.99 -24.79 -19.49
C ARG A 110 14.67 -25.86 -20.54
N THR A 111 13.80 -26.78 -20.20
CA THR A 111 13.41 -27.93 -21.05
C THR A 111 12.03 -27.78 -21.69
N GLY A 112 11.23 -26.82 -21.21
CA GLY A 112 9.81 -26.69 -21.60
C GLY A 112 8.88 -27.63 -20.85
N THR A 113 9.40 -28.61 -20.11
CA THR A 113 8.65 -29.51 -19.23
C THR A 113 8.91 -29.11 -17.78
N TRP A 114 7.82 -28.97 -17.00
CA TRP A 114 7.86 -28.60 -15.60
C TRP A 114 7.39 -29.74 -14.72
N ALA A 115 7.98 -29.83 -13.53
CA ALA A 115 7.57 -30.82 -12.53
C ALA A 115 7.63 -30.21 -11.11
N TRP A 116 6.78 -30.73 -10.25
CA TRP A 116 6.81 -30.47 -8.83
C TRP A 116 7.86 -31.35 -8.15
N SER A 117 8.83 -30.76 -7.48
CA SER A 117 9.78 -31.46 -6.61
C SER A 117 9.18 -31.53 -5.21
N CYS A 118 8.77 -32.74 -4.83
CA CYS A 118 8.15 -33.04 -3.55
C CYS A 118 9.17 -33.72 -2.63
N PRO A 119 9.73 -33.02 -1.63
CA PRO A 119 10.61 -33.64 -0.66
C PRO A 119 9.85 -34.68 0.17
N GLN A 120 10.45 -35.86 0.33
CA GLN A 120 9.93 -36.97 1.11
C GLN A 120 10.60 -36.99 2.50
N GLU A 121 9.99 -37.70 3.45
CA GLU A 121 10.53 -37.83 4.82
C GLU A 121 11.86 -38.58 4.89
N ASP A 122 12.16 -39.42 3.91
CA ASP A 122 13.40 -40.18 3.77
C ASP A 122 14.54 -39.39 3.16
N GLY A 123 14.32 -38.10 2.85
CA GLY A 123 15.27 -37.21 2.20
C GLY A 123 15.35 -37.36 0.68
N SER A 124 14.56 -38.25 0.07
CA SER A 124 14.40 -38.35 -1.39
C SER A 124 13.49 -37.25 -1.93
N GLU A 125 13.61 -36.95 -3.23
CA GLU A 125 12.71 -36.06 -3.95
C GLU A 125 11.85 -36.87 -4.91
N LYS A 126 10.52 -36.73 -4.83
CA LYS A 126 9.59 -37.27 -5.81
C LYS A 126 9.22 -36.18 -6.81
N LEU A 127 9.41 -36.44 -8.10
CA LEU A 127 8.97 -35.54 -9.16
C LEU A 127 7.57 -35.91 -9.63
N VAL A 128 6.69 -34.91 -9.72
CA VAL A 128 5.33 -35.02 -10.24
C VAL A 128 5.19 -34.05 -11.41
N LYS A 129 4.79 -34.52 -12.58
CA LYS A 129 4.65 -33.68 -13.77
C LYS A 129 3.60 -32.61 -13.55
N LEU A 130 3.91 -31.38 -13.96
CA LEU A 130 2.94 -30.30 -14.01
C LEU A 130 1.96 -30.56 -15.17
N CYS A 131 0.71 -30.84 -14.84
CA CYS A 131 -0.35 -31.14 -15.79
C CYS A 131 -1.53 -30.17 -15.71
N GLY A 132 -1.74 -29.53 -14.56
CA GLY A 132 -2.84 -28.61 -14.33
C GLY A 132 -4.13 -29.31 -13.89
N ASP A 133 -4.06 -30.46 -13.20
CA ASP A 133 -5.22 -31.10 -12.56
C ASP A 133 -5.54 -30.38 -11.25
N VAL A 134 -6.71 -29.74 -11.18
CA VAL A 134 -7.17 -29.02 -9.98
C VAL A 134 -8.37 -29.74 -9.38
N ARG A 135 -8.35 -29.97 -8.07
CA ARG A 135 -9.44 -30.61 -7.34
C ARG A 135 -9.73 -29.91 -6.03
N PHE A 136 -10.98 -29.60 -5.80
CA PHE A 136 -11.54 -29.15 -4.53
C PHE A 136 -12.32 -30.32 -3.93
N SER A 137 -12.18 -30.54 -2.63
CA SER A 137 -12.91 -31.56 -1.87
C SER A 137 -13.42 -30.91 -0.60
N ASP A 138 -14.73 -30.81 -0.49
CA ASP A 138 -15.45 -30.35 0.70
C ASP A 138 -14.90 -29.03 1.24
N VAL A 139 -14.72 -28.03 0.35
CA VAL A 139 -14.07 -26.77 0.69
C VAL A 139 -15.08 -25.76 1.20
N ASP A 140 -14.90 -25.34 2.45
CA ASP A 140 -15.57 -24.21 3.05
C ASP A 140 -14.62 -23.00 3.10
N PHE A 141 -15.14 -21.82 2.81
CA PHE A 141 -14.34 -20.60 2.85
C PHE A 141 -15.15 -19.36 3.20
N ALA A 142 -14.56 -18.51 4.05
CA ALA A 142 -15.05 -17.20 4.42
C ALA A 142 -13.90 -16.19 4.44
N TYR A 143 -14.10 -14.98 3.91
CA TYR A 143 -13.19 -13.85 4.13
C TYR A 143 -13.32 -13.29 5.54
N ASP A 144 -14.52 -13.32 6.10
CA ASP A 144 -14.88 -12.97 7.45
C ASP A 144 -15.55 -14.22 8.05
N PRO A 145 -15.08 -14.73 9.21
CA PRO A 145 -15.62 -15.94 9.84
C PRO A 145 -17.14 -15.91 10.00
N GLU A 146 -17.74 -14.72 10.15
CA GLU A 146 -19.19 -14.57 10.31
C GLU A 146 -19.95 -14.60 8.97
N LYS A 147 -19.24 -14.55 7.82
CA LYS A 147 -19.85 -14.46 6.47
C LYS A 147 -19.26 -15.51 5.53
N PRO A 148 -19.65 -16.75 5.63
CA PRO A 148 -19.19 -17.79 4.73
C PRO A 148 -19.60 -17.49 3.27
N VAL A 149 -18.67 -17.75 2.35
CA VAL A 149 -18.82 -17.47 0.91
C VAL A 149 -18.90 -18.75 0.09
N LEU A 150 -18.14 -19.78 0.48
CA LEU A 150 -18.18 -21.09 -0.13
C LEU A 150 -18.59 -22.12 0.91
N HIS A 151 -19.47 -23.04 0.52
CA HIS A 151 -19.98 -24.12 1.38
C HIS A 151 -19.85 -25.44 0.64
N ASP A 152 -19.13 -26.40 1.23
CA ASP A 152 -19.01 -27.78 0.75
C ASP A 152 -18.72 -27.87 -0.75
N ILE A 153 -17.77 -27.06 -1.22
CA ILE A 153 -17.46 -26.99 -2.64
C ILE A 153 -16.59 -28.18 -3.04
N THR A 154 -17.16 -29.05 -3.85
CA THR A 154 -16.45 -30.15 -4.51
C THR A 154 -16.50 -29.97 -6.02
N LEU A 155 -15.32 -29.77 -6.64
CA LEU A 155 -15.18 -29.59 -8.08
C LEU A 155 -13.84 -30.13 -8.57
N TYR A 156 -13.75 -30.38 -9.87
CA TYR A 156 -12.50 -30.78 -10.49
C TYR A 156 -12.35 -30.18 -11.89
N ALA A 157 -11.11 -29.91 -12.28
CA ALA A 157 -10.70 -29.57 -13.63
C ALA A 157 -9.54 -30.46 -14.04
N LYS A 158 -9.78 -31.32 -15.04
CA LYS A 158 -8.73 -32.18 -15.61
C LYS A 158 -7.81 -31.38 -16.54
N PRO A 159 -6.57 -31.83 -16.78
CA PRO A 159 -5.68 -31.23 -17.76
C PRO A 159 -6.35 -30.97 -19.10
N GLY A 160 -6.22 -29.74 -19.63
CA GLY A 160 -6.84 -29.31 -20.88
C GLY A 160 -8.34 -29.04 -20.83
N GLN A 161 -9.01 -29.25 -19.71
CA GLN A 161 -10.43 -28.97 -19.54
C GLN A 161 -10.66 -27.45 -19.30
N LYS A 162 -11.71 -26.92 -19.94
CA LYS A 162 -12.19 -25.55 -19.69
C LYS A 162 -13.43 -25.61 -18.80
N LEU A 163 -13.40 -24.86 -17.69
CA LEU A 163 -14.53 -24.69 -16.80
C LEU A 163 -15.03 -23.26 -16.87
N ALA A 164 -16.34 -23.07 -16.86
CA ALA A 164 -16.98 -21.77 -16.73
C ALA A 164 -17.80 -21.74 -15.43
N PHE A 165 -17.49 -20.78 -14.55
CA PHE A 165 -18.30 -20.52 -13.36
C PHE A 165 -19.37 -19.49 -13.69
N VAL A 166 -20.64 -19.87 -13.52
CA VAL A 166 -21.80 -19.03 -13.80
C VAL A 166 -22.57 -18.83 -12.50
N GLY A 167 -23.09 -17.62 -12.30
CA GLY A 167 -23.86 -17.26 -11.11
C GLY A 167 -23.92 -15.77 -10.89
N ALA A 168 -24.76 -15.34 -9.97
CA ALA A 168 -24.91 -13.93 -9.58
C ALA A 168 -23.61 -13.31 -9.04
N THR A 169 -23.55 -11.97 -9.01
CA THR A 169 -22.46 -11.27 -8.33
C THR A 169 -22.46 -11.63 -6.84
N GLY A 170 -21.29 -11.92 -6.28
CA GLY A 170 -21.16 -12.39 -4.91
C GLY A 170 -21.29 -13.89 -4.70
N ALA A 171 -21.61 -14.71 -5.73
CA ALA A 171 -21.74 -16.15 -5.62
C ALA A 171 -20.42 -16.94 -5.46
N GLY A 172 -19.30 -16.28 -5.13
CA GLY A 172 -18.03 -16.96 -4.86
C GLY A 172 -17.18 -17.32 -6.08
N LYS A 173 -17.56 -16.94 -7.32
CA LYS A 173 -16.79 -17.29 -8.53
C LYS A 173 -15.33 -16.85 -8.49
N THR A 174 -15.08 -15.59 -8.15
CA THR A 174 -13.74 -15.02 -8.00
C THR A 174 -13.01 -15.61 -6.79
N THR A 175 -13.74 -16.01 -5.76
CA THR A 175 -13.19 -16.67 -4.58
C THR A 175 -12.53 -18.01 -4.95
N ILE A 176 -13.14 -18.80 -5.82
CA ILE A 176 -12.54 -20.07 -6.29
C ILE A 176 -11.20 -19.81 -6.97
N THR A 177 -11.11 -18.82 -7.87
CA THR A 177 -9.84 -18.46 -8.53
C THR A 177 -8.80 -17.92 -7.55
N ASN A 178 -9.21 -17.15 -6.56
CA ASN A 178 -8.33 -16.65 -5.50
C ASN A 178 -7.75 -17.79 -4.65
N LEU A 179 -8.55 -18.82 -4.37
CA LEU A 179 -8.09 -19.99 -3.62
C LEU A 179 -7.14 -20.87 -4.44
N ILE A 180 -7.36 -21.01 -5.76
CA ILE A 180 -6.41 -21.72 -6.64
C ILE A 180 -5.05 -21.02 -6.66
N ASN A 181 -5.01 -19.68 -6.64
CA ASN A 181 -3.77 -18.88 -6.56
C ASN A 181 -3.19 -18.79 -5.13
N ARG A 182 -3.87 -19.41 -4.18
CA ARG A 182 -3.49 -19.38 -2.75
C ARG A 182 -3.24 -17.97 -2.24
N PHE A 183 -4.12 -17.01 -2.63
CA PHE A 183 -4.15 -15.68 -2.01
C PHE A 183 -4.73 -15.73 -0.60
N TYR A 184 -5.49 -16.78 -0.32
CA TYR A 184 -6.04 -17.12 0.99
C TYR A 184 -5.85 -18.61 1.23
N ASP A 185 -5.51 -18.97 2.46
CA ASP A 185 -5.45 -20.35 2.89
C ASP A 185 -6.84 -20.77 3.42
N ILE A 186 -7.25 -22.01 3.14
CA ILE A 186 -8.53 -22.57 3.57
C ILE A 186 -8.39 -23.15 4.98
N ALA A 187 -9.45 -23.00 5.78
CA ALA A 187 -9.53 -23.58 7.13
C ALA A 187 -10.04 -25.03 7.09
N ASP A 188 -10.95 -25.34 6.18
CA ASP A 188 -11.55 -26.67 6.04
C ASP A 188 -11.61 -27.13 4.58
N GLY A 189 -11.66 -28.46 4.37
CA GLY A 189 -11.57 -29.09 3.08
C GLY A 189 -10.14 -29.24 2.55
N LYS A 190 -10.01 -29.56 1.26
CA LYS A 190 -8.71 -29.78 0.60
C LYS A 190 -8.74 -29.28 -0.84
N ILE A 191 -7.72 -28.50 -1.21
CA ILE A 191 -7.46 -28.16 -2.62
C ILE A 191 -6.19 -28.88 -3.04
N ARG A 192 -6.26 -29.61 -4.13
CA ARG A 192 -5.12 -30.30 -4.73
C ARG A 192 -4.81 -29.77 -6.12
N TYR A 193 -3.53 -29.61 -6.39
CA TYR A 193 -3.01 -29.28 -7.71
C TYR A 193 -2.02 -30.36 -8.13
N ASP A 194 -2.31 -31.04 -9.24
CA ASP A 194 -1.59 -32.25 -9.69
C ASP A 194 -1.48 -33.34 -8.59
N GLY A 195 -2.54 -33.51 -7.79
CA GLY A 195 -2.59 -34.45 -6.68
C GLY A 195 -1.91 -33.97 -5.38
N ILE A 196 -1.17 -32.88 -5.42
CA ILE A 196 -0.46 -32.29 -4.27
C ILE A 196 -1.39 -31.31 -3.54
N ASN A 197 -1.41 -31.37 -2.20
CA ASN A 197 -2.13 -30.36 -1.44
C ASN A 197 -1.49 -28.98 -1.67
N ILE A 198 -2.29 -28.01 -2.10
CA ILE A 198 -1.84 -26.68 -2.46
C ILE A 198 -1.09 -25.96 -1.30
N ASN A 199 -1.42 -26.28 -0.06
CA ASN A 199 -0.75 -25.72 1.13
C ASN A 199 0.69 -26.21 1.28
N HIS A 200 1.07 -27.31 0.62
CA HIS A 200 2.44 -27.81 0.62
C HIS A 200 3.29 -27.21 -0.49
N ILE A 201 2.69 -26.56 -1.49
CA ILE A 201 3.40 -25.93 -2.60
C ILE A 201 3.82 -24.51 -2.19
N LYS A 202 5.06 -24.12 -2.50
CA LYS A 202 5.48 -22.73 -2.30
C LYS A 202 4.61 -21.78 -3.09
N LYS A 203 4.12 -20.71 -2.46
CA LYS A 203 3.20 -19.75 -3.07
C LYS A 203 3.77 -19.11 -4.35
N ALA A 204 5.07 -18.76 -4.33
CA ALA A 204 5.74 -18.20 -5.49
C ALA A 204 5.77 -19.19 -6.67
N ASP A 205 6.08 -20.45 -6.43
CA ASP A 205 6.16 -21.50 -7.46
C ASP A 205 4.79 -21.88 -7.98
N LEU A 206 3.78 -21.95 -7.10
CA LEU A 206 2.38 -22.16 -7.50
C LEU A 206 1.92 -21.06 -8.46
N ARG A 207 2.11 -19.82 -8.09
CA ARG A 207 1.71 -18.65 -8.90
C ARG A 207 2.50 -18.56 -10.19
N HIS A 208 3.77 -19.00 -10.20
CA HIS A 208 4.58 -19.09 -11.41
C HIS A 208 4.04 -20.12 -12.41
N SER A 209 3.40 -21.18 -11.93
CA SER A 209 2.77 -22.23 -12.77
C SER A 209 1.42 -21.82 -13.35
N LEU A 210 0.82 -20.73 -12.85
CA LEU A 210 -0.52 -20.26 -13.19
C LEU A 210 -0.46 -18.95 -13.98
N GLY A 211 -1.30 -18.82 -15.00
CA GLY A 211 -1.57 -17.53 -15.66
C GLY A 211 -2.90 -16.96 -15.16
N ILE A 212 -2.89 -15.76 -14.59
CA ILE A 212 -4.11 -15.08 -14.16
C ILE A 212 -4.39 -13.87 -15.04
N VAL A 213 -5.64 -13.72 -15.48
CA VAL A 213 -6.14 -12.53 -16.16
C VAL A 213 -7.16 -11.87 -15.27
N LEU A 214 -6.85 -10.67 -14.81
CA LEU A 214 -7.72 -9.88 -13.93
C LEU A 214 -8.82 -9.20 -14.74
N GLN A 215 -9.93 -8.88 -14.08
CA GLN A 215 -11.05 -8.15 -14.69
C GLN A 215 -10.65 -6.71 -15.02
N ASP A 216 -9.92 -6.05 -14.11
CA ASP A 216 -9.38 -4.70 -14.29
C ASP A 216 -7.90 -4.81 -14.66
N VAL A 217 -7.59 -4.63 -15.95
CA VAL A 217 -6.22 -4.69 -16.46
C VAL A 217 -5.68 -3.29 -16.61
N ASN A 218 -4.60 -2.97 -15.88
CA ASN A 218 -3.82 -1.75 -16.08
C ASN A 218 -2.72 -2.03 -17.10
N LEU A 219 -2.77 -1.33 -18.23
CA LEU A 219 -1.75 -1.43 -19.27
C LEU A 219 -0.73 -0.31 -19.10
N PHE A 220 0.53 -0.65 -19.08
CA PHE A 220 1.62 0.30 -19.15
C PHE A 220 1.97 0.58 -20.61
N THR A 221 2.33 1.82 -20.91
CA THR A 221 2.82 2.19 -22.25
C THR A 221 4.28 1.77 -22.37
N GLY A 222 4.58 0.90 -23.31
CA GLY A 222 5.91 0.37 -23.55
C GLY A 222 5.89 -0.79 -24.53
N THR A 223 7.04 -1.39 -24.80
CA THR A 223 7.11 -2.64 -25.58
C THR A 223 7.00 -3.84 -24.67
N VAL A 224 6.55 -5.00 -25.20
CA VAL A 224 6.43 -6.26 -24.44
C VAL A 224 7.81 -6.79 -23.99
N MET A 225 8.89 -6.29 -24.62
CA MET A 225 10.27 -6.75 -24.38
C MET A 225 11.03 -5.85 -23.41
N ASP A 226 10.49 -4.68 -23.05
CA ASP A 226 11.02 -3.77 -22.03
C ASP A 226 10.51 -4.20 -20.65
#